data_f40d6f07ea7d87e84dc2bd1ec088fa37
#
_entry.id   f40d6f07ea7d87e84dc2bd1ec088fa37
#
_cell.length_a   1.000
_cell.length_b   1.000
_cell.length_c   1.000
_cell.angle_alpha   90.00
_cell.angle_beta   90.00
_cell.angle_gamma   90.00
#
_symmetry.space_group_name_H-M   'P 1'
#
loop_
_entity.id
_entity.type
_entity.pdbx_description
1 polymer ?
#
loop_
_entity_poly.entity_id
_entity_poly.type
_entity_poly.pdbx_seq_one_letter_code
_entity_poly.pdbx_strand_id
1 'polypeptide(L)'
;MKKAIVTGGSGLIGSGLCQALSDRGWEVASFDLKPGEAAARHIDCDLGDERSVARAFQTLGWSSLDLLVNNGGVADPVNGPLADLSLADWRKVVDSHLTGAFLMCRSAIPLLRDGGSIVNMASTRAFMSEPETEAYAASKGALVALTHALAISLGPKVRVNAVAPGWISDGDDLRPVDHDQHPVGRVGRPADIAHAVLYLAEARFVTGQVLTVDGGMTRKMVYAE
;
A
#
# COMPACT_ATOMS: atom_id res chain seq x y z
N MET A 1 -4.62 23.45 -2.07
CA MET A 1 -5.00 22.21 -1.36
C MET A 1 -4.06 21.12 -1.83
N LYS A 2 -3.54 20.28 -0.93
CA LYS A 2 -2.71 19.11 -1.31
C LYS A 2 -3.60 18.03 -1.92
N LYS A 3 -3.06 17.29 -2.89
CA LYS A 3 -3.78 16.25 -3.64
C LYS A 3 -3.15 14.89 -3.44
N ALA A 4 -3.96 13.87 -3.14
CA ALA A 4 -3.52 12.51 -2.94
C ALA A 4 -4.32 11.52 -3.81
N ILE A 5 -3.63 10.54 -4.39
CA ILE A 5 -4.24 9.35 -4.97
C ILE A 5 -3.96 8.18 -4.03
N VAL A 6 -5.00 7.43 -3.68
CA VAL A 6 -4.91 6.18 -2.91
C VAL A 6 -5.48 5.06 -3.77
N THR A 7 -4.66 4.06 -4.11
CA THR A 7 -5.17 2.86 -4.78
C THR A 7 -5.76 1.88 -3.76
N GLY A 8 -6.80 1.15 -4.13
CA GLY A 8 -7.50 0.26 -3.20
C GLY A 8 -8.18 1.03 -2.06
N GLY A 9 -8.69 2.24 -2.34
CA GLY A 9 -9.26 3.12 -1.33
C GLY A 9 -10.59 2.66 -0.74
N SER A 10 -11.21 1.62 -1.30
CA SER A 10 -12.42 0.99 -0.77
C SER A 10 -12.13 -0.16 0.20
N GLY A 11 -10.89 -0.64 0.25
CA GLY A 11 -10.45 -1.66 1.19
C GLY A 11 -10.22 -1.12 2.60
N LEU A 12 -9.98 -2.01 3.57
CA LEU A 12 -9.83 -1.68 4.98
C LEU A 12 -8.76 -0.58 5.23
N ILE A 13 -7.52 -0.81 4.81
CA ILE A 13 -6.44 0.17 4.99
C ILE A 13 -6.69 1.40 4.12
N GLY A 14 -7.12 1.21 2.87
CA GLY A 14 -7.33 2.28 1.91
C GLY A 14 -8.41 3.27 2.35
N SER A 15 -9.53 2.80 2.90
CA SER A 15 -10.59 3.67 3.42
C SER A 15 -10.12 4.50 4.61
N GLY A 16 -9.36 3.89 5.53
CA GLY A 16 -8.74 4.61 6.64
C GLY A 16 -7.74 5.67 6.16
N LEU A 17 -6.97 5.39 5.11
CA LEU A 17 -6.07 6.36 4.48
C LEU A 17 -6.83 7.52 3.85
N CYS A 18 -7.88 7.23 3.05
CA CYS A 18 -8.71 8.24 2.42
C CYS A 18 -9.33 9.17 3.47
N GLN A 19 -9.90 8.62 4.54
CA GLN A 19 -10.49 9.39 5.63
C GLN A 19 -9.43 10.26 6.32
N ALA A 20 -8.31 9.69 6.73
CA ALA A 20 -7.27 10.41 7.46
C ALA A 20 -6.63 11.55 6.64
N LEU A 21 -6.52 11.41 5.32
CA LEU A 21 -6.06 12.46 4.41
C LEU A 21 -7.13 13.56 4.27
N SER A 22 -8.39 13.17 4.06
CA SER A 22 -9.52 14.11 3.96
C SER A 22 -9.69 14.96 5.22
N ASP A 23 -9.57 14.36 6.41
CA ASP A 23 -9.64 15.06 7.70
C ASP A 23 -8.54 16.12 7.87
N ARG A 24 -7.42 15.96 7.13
CA ARG A 24 -6.33 16.95 7.06
C ARG A 24 -6.48 17.95 5.91
N GLY A 25 -7.62 17.98 5.26
CA GLY A 25 -7.93 18.91 4.19
C GLY A 25 -7.24 18.61 2.85
N TRP A 26 -6.86 17.34 2.60
CA TRP A 26 -6.39 16.92 1.29
C TRP A 26 -7.57 16.66 0.36
N GLU A 27 -7.40 16.96 -0.91
CA GLU A 27 -8.27 16.46 -1.97
C GLU A 27 -7.82 15.03 -2.31
N VAL A 28 -8.69 14.04 -2.08
CA VAL A 28 -8.35 12.62 -2.20
C VAL A 28 -9.11 11.98 -3.35
N ALA A 29 -8.40 11.25 -4.21
CA ALA A 29 -8.98 10.35 -5.20
C ALA A 29 -8.66 8.89 -4.83
N SER A 30 -9.69 8.06 -4.81
CA SER A 30 -9.60 6.61 -4.62
C SER A 30 -9.66 5.93 -5.98
N PHE A 31 -8.59 5.21 -6.35
CA PHE A 31 -8.56 4.36 -7.56
C PHE A 31 -8.84 2.92 -7.15
N ASP A 32 -10.01 2.41 -7.48
CA ASP A 32 -10.48 1.09 -7.04
C ASP A 32 -11.48 0.51 -8.04
N LEU A 33 -11.68 -0.80 -8.02
CA LEU A 33 -12.71 -1.51 -8.79
C LEU A 33 -14.13 -1.20 -8.30
N LYS A 34 -14.28 -0.73 -7.07
CA LYS A 34 -15.57 -0.45 -6.43
C LYS A 34 -15.51 0.88 -5.67
N PRO A 35 -16.62 1.63 -5.61
CA PRO A 35 -16.69 2.80 -4.73
C PRO A 35 -16.61 2.36 -3.27
N GLY A 36 -15.95 3.18 -2.45
CA GLY A 36 -15.90 3.05 -0.99
C GLY A 36 -16.76 4.10 -0.30
N GLU A 37 -16.89 3.99 1.02
CA GLU A 37 -17.67 4.92 1.86
C GLU A 37 -16.84 6.13 2.33
N ALA A 38 -15.50 6.05 2.23
CA ALA A 38 -14.64 7.14 2.67
C ALA A 38 -14.78 8.39 1.80
N ALA A 39 -14.53 9.55 2.40
CA ALA A 39 -14.61 10.87 1.77
C ALA A 39 -13.51 11.07 0.70
N ALA A 40 -13.62 10.37 -0.42
CA ALA A 40 -12.70 10.44 -1.54
C ALA A 40 -13.47 10.38 -2.87
N ARG A 41 -12.96 11.08 -3.89
CA ARG A 41 -13.49 10.94 -5.24
C ARG A 41 -13.14 9.56 -5.78
N HIS A 42 -14.13 8.70 -5.98
CA HIS A 42 -13.93 7.38 -6.60
C HIS A 42 -13.63 7.51 -8.09
N ILE A 43 -12.63 6.78 -8.54
CA ILE A 43 -12.26 6.58 -9.95
C ILE A 43 -12.15 5.06 -10.18
N ASP A 44 -12.97 4.53 -11.07
CA ASP A 44 -12.93 3.12 -11.45
C ASP A 44 -11.58 2.77 -12.09
N CYS A 45 -10.88 1.78 -11.52
CA CYS A 45 -9.54 1.42 -11.95
C CYS A 45 -9.19 -0.03 -11.60
N ASP A 46 -8.96 -0.84 -12.62
CA ASP A 46 -8.23 -2.10 -12.49
C ASP A 46 -6.73 -1.81 -12.57
N LEU A 47 -6.01 -2.00 -11.46
CA LEU A 47 -4.58 -1.74 -11.38
C LEU A 47 -3.74 -2.67 -12.24
N GLY A 48 -4.22 -3.89 -12.52
CA GLY A 48 -3.55 -4.87 -13.37
C GLY A 48 -3.72 -4.59 -14.89
N ASP A 49 -4.60 -3.67 -15.27
CA ASP A 49 -4.85 -3.31 -16.67
C ASP A 49 -4.30 -1.91 -17.01
N GLU A 50 -3.27 -1.87 -17.84
CA GLU A 50 -2.65 -0.62 -18.29
C GLU A 50 -3.65 0.37 -18.90
N ARG A 51 -4.63 -0.12 -19.68
CA ARG A 51 -5.65 0.74 -20.29
C ARG A 51 -6.61 1.30 -19.25
N SER A 52 -6.95 0.53 -18.24
CA SER A 52 -7.78 0.97 -17.12
C SER A 52 -7.07 2.08 -16.34
N VAL A 53 -5.81 1.89 -15.99
CA VAL A 53 -5.00 2.92 -15.32
C VAL A 53 -4.93 4.20 -16.15
N ALA A 54 -4.66 4.10 -17.46
CA ALA A 54 -4.61 5.27 -18.35
C ALA A 54 -5.96 6.03 -18.38
N ARG A 55 -7.09 5.32 -18.51
CA ARG A 55 -8.43 5.93 -18.45
C ARG A 55 -8.70 6.59 -17.10
N ALA A 56 -8.29 5.97 -16.00
CA ALA A 56 -8.48 6.51 -14.66
C ALA A 56 -7.78 7.86 -14.49
N PHE A 57 -6.54 8.01 -14.95
CA PHE A 57 -5.83 9.29 -14.92
C PHE A 57 -6.47 10.35 -15.83
N GLN A 58 -6.99 9.96 -16.99
CA GLN A 58 -7.76 10.87 -17.85
C GLN A 58 -9.04 11.35 -17.16
N THR A 59 -9.79 10.44 -16.54
CA THR A 59 -11.02 10.76 -15.79
C THR A 59 -10.74 11.64 -14.58
N LEU A 60 -9.61 11.43 -13.89
CA LEU A 60 -9.18 12.24 -12.77
C LEU A 60 -8.97 13.71 -13.18
N GLY A 61 -8.29 13.95 -14.30
CA GLY A 61 -8.09 15.27 -14.90
C GLY A 61 -7.27 16.23 -14.05
N TRP A 62 -6.51 15.76 -13.06
CA TRP A 62 -5.63 16.62 -12.27
C TRP A 62 -4.37 16.99 -13.03
N SER A 63 -3.92 18.23 -12.86
CA SER A 63 -2.66 18.74 -13.42
C SER A 63 -1.49 18.67 -12.45
N SER A 64 -1.75 18.27 -11.19
CA SER A 64 -0.70 18.16 -10.16
C SER A 64 -1.10 17.18 -9.06
N LEU A 65 -0.10 16.59 -8.42
CA LEU A 65 -0.23 15.59 -7.36
C LEU A 65 0.84 15.85 -6.29
N ASP A 66 0.50 15.65 -5.02
CA ASP A 66 1.44 15.77 -3.91
C ASP A 66 1.79 14.39 -3.31
N LEU A 67 0.85 13.42 -3.36
CA LEU A 67 1.03 12.09 -2.79
C LEU A 67 0.38 11.01 -3.66
N LEU A 68 1.14 9.95 -3.97
CA LEU A 68 0.62 8.69 -4.46
C LEU A 68 0.79 7.62 -3.39
N VAL A 69 -0.28 6.92 -3.03
CA VAL A 69 -0.23 5.73 -2.16
C VAL A 69 -0.62 4.50 -2.96
N ASN A 70 0.35 3.65 -3.28
CA ASN A 70 0.13 2.36 -3.92
C ASN A 70 -0.26 1.33 -2.85
N ASN A 71 -1.55 1.30 -2.49
CA ASN A 71 -2.10 0.41 -1.46
C ASN A 71 -2.91 -0.75 -2.06
N GLY A 72 -3.50 -0.58 -3.24
CA GLY A 72 -4.36 -1.58 -3.86
C GLY A 72 -3.65 -2.88 -4.24
N GLY A 73 -4.44 -3.94 -4.30
CA GLY A 73 -4.03 -5.28 -4.71
C GLY A 73 -4.92 -6.35 -4.08
N VAL A 74 -4.70 -7.60 -4.43
CA VAL A 74 -5.42 -8.76 -3.84
C VAL A 74 -5.11 -8.84 -2.35
N ALA A 75 -6.15 -8.80 -1.51
CA ALA A 75 -5.99 -8.72 -0.06
C ALA A 75 -5.63 -10.08 0.58
N ASP A 76 -6.15 -11.18 0.03
CA ASP A 76 -5.86 -12.52 0.52
C ASP A 76 -4.42 -12.92 0.13
N PRO A 77 -3.54 -13.17 1.10
CA PRO A 77 -2.17 -13.58 0.81
C PRO A 77 -2.05 -15.06 0.46
N VAL A 78 -3.05 -15.90 0.79
CA VAL A 78 -2.99 -17.35 0.64
C VAL A 78 -3.40 -17.74 -0.79
N ASN A 79 -2.55 -18.49 -1.45
CA ASN A 79 -2.75 -18.91 -2.85
C ASN A 79 -2.83 -20.44 -3.02
N GLY A 80 -2.82 -21.20 -1.90
CA GLY A 80 -2.73 -22.65 -1.90
C GLY A 80 -1.33 -23.18 -2.23
N PRO A 81 -1.17 -24.54 -2.30
CA PRO A 81 0.12 -25.17 -2.57
C PRO A 81 0.76 -24.67 -3.87
N LEU A 82 2.04 -24.33 -3.83
CA LEU A 82 2.77 -23.81 -4.99
C LEU A 82 2.69 -24.72 -6.22
N ALA A 83 2.65 -26.04 -6.00
CA ALA A 83 2.54 -27.02 -7.10
C ALA A 83 1.23 -26.92 -7.90
N ASP A 84 0.17 -26.43 -7.24
CA ASP A 84 -1.17 -26.30 -7.81
C ASP A 84 -1.49 -24.86 -8.26
N LEU A 85 -0.63 -23.90 -7.91
CA LEU A 85 -0.83 -22.48 -8.24
C LEU A 85 -0.72 -22.26 -9.74
N SER A 86 -1.82 -21.88 -10.37
CA SER A 86 -1.83 -21.57 -11.80
C SER A 86 -1.02 -20.30 -12.11
N LEU A 87 -0.44 -20.24 -13.31
CA LEU A 87 0.23 -19.01 -13.78
C LEU A 87 -0.74 -17.82 -13.85
N ALA A 88 -2.03 -18.07 -14.08
CA ALA A 88 -3.04 -17.02 -14.11
C ALA A 88 -3.28 -16.43 -12.71
N ASP A 89 -3.39 -17.26 -11.68
CA ASP A 89 -3.56 -16.80 -10.30
C ASP A 89 -2.28 -16.13 -9.77
N TRP A 90 -1.11 -16.69 -10.08
CA TRP A 90 0.17 -16.02 -9.83
C TRP A 90 0.18 -14.60 -10.43
N ARG A 91 -0.13 -14.47 -11.73
CA ARG A 91 -0.17 -13.18 -12.42
C ARG A 91 -1.19 -12.23 -11.82
N LYS A 92 -2.38 -12.70 -11.46
CA LYS A 92 -3.41 -11.88 -10.81
C LYS A 92 -2.86 -11.18 -9.57
N VAL A 93 -2.10 -11.89 -8.74
CA VAL A 93 -1.49 -11.31 -7.53
C VAL A 93 -0.37 -10.34 -7.91
N VAL A 94 0.57 -10.76 -8.77
CA VAL A 94 1.71 -9.93 -9.18
C VAL A 94 1.23 -8.67 -9.92
N ASP A 95 0.28 -8.81 -10.82
CA ASP A 95 -0.21 -7.70 -11.63
C ASP A 95 -0.99 -6.68 -10.78
N SER A 96 -1.79 -7.13 -9.82
CA SER A 96 -2.51 -6.22 -8.95
C SER A 96 -1.60 -5.42 -8.00
N HIS A 97 -0.48 -6.00 -7.57
CA HIS A 97 0.44 -5.36 -6.63
C HIS A 97 1.61 -4.66 -7.31
N LEU A 98 2.46 -5.43 -8.01
CA LEU A 98 3.73 -4.93 -8.54
C LEU A 98 3.54 -4.19 -9.86
N THR A 99 2.89 -4.85 -10.84
CA THR A 99 2.61 -4.21 -12.15
C THR A 99 1.72 -3.00 -11.95
N GLY A 100 0.69 -3.09 -11.09
CA GLY A 100 -0.18 -1.97 -10.74
C GLY A 100 0.58 -0.80 -10.14
N ALA A 101 1.46 -1.03 -9.17
CA ALA A 101 2.28 0.04 -8.59
C ALA A 101 3.20 0.68 -9.64
N PHE A 102 3.79 -0.11 -10.55
CA PHE A 102 4.57 0.41 -11.66
C PHE A 102 3.72 1.32 -12.58
N LEU A 103 2.55 0.84 -13.01
CA LEU A 103 1.65 1.59 -13.90
C LEU A 103 1.18 2.90 -13.26
N MET A 104 0.83 2.85 -11.98
CA MET A 104 0.43 4.02 -11.19
C MET A 104 1.57 5.02 -11.05
N CYS A 105 2.78 4.58 -10.70
CA CYS A 105 3.96 5.44 -10.61
C CYS A 105 4.26 6.10 -11.96
N ARG A 106 4.30 5.32 -13.05
CA ARG A 106 4.56 5.82 -14.39
C ARG A 106 3.58 6.94 -14.81
N SER A 107 2.29 6.75 -14.48
CA SER A 107 1.25 7.71 -14.82
C SER A 107 1.22 8.93 -13.88
N ALA A 108 1.61 8.76 -12.61
CA ALA A 108 1.61 9.81 -11.60
C ALA A 108 2.85 10.73 -11.68
N ILE A 109 4.02 10.21 -12.08
CA ILE A 109 5.30 10.96 -12.11
C ILE A 109 5.18 12.31 -12.82
N PRO A 110 4.52 12.43 -14.01
CA PRO A 110 4.38 13.73 -14.67
C PRO A 110 3.55 14.75 -13.89
N LEU A 111 2.72 14.30 -12.96
CA LEU A 111 1.84 15.13 -12.14
C LEU A 111 2.46 15.49 -10.79
N LEU A 112 3.43 14.69 -10.31
CA LEU A 112 4.06 14.89 -9.00
C LEU A 112 4.85 16.20 -8.98
N ARG A 113 4.51 17.03 -7.99
CA ARG A 113 5.20 18.31 -7.75
C ARG A 113 6.58 18.08 -7.15
N ASP A 114 7.45 19.08 -7.23
CA ASP A 114 8.70 19.10 -6.49
C ASP A 114 8.40 19.01 -4.98
N GLY A 115 9.05 18.07 -4.31
CA GLY A 115 8.77 17.72 -2.91
C GLY A 115 7.63 16.70 -2.72
N GLY A 116 7.03 16.21 -3.81
CA GLY A 116 6.02 15.16 -3.78
C GLY A 116 6.51 13.84 -3.18
N SER A 117 5.59 12.96 -2.87
CA SER A 117 5.88 11.67 -2.23
C SER A 117 5.13 10.52 -2.88
N ILE A 118 5.79 9.36 -2.97
CA ILE A 118 5.18 8.08 -3.28
C ILE A 118 5.35 7.19 -2.05
N VAL A 119 4.27 6.52 -1.62
CA VAL A 119 4.31 5.51 -0.56
C VAL A 119 3.77 4.20 -1.10
N ASN A 120 4.61 3.17 -1.14
CA ASN A 120 4.24 1.83 -1.54
C ASN A 120 3.81 1.01 -0.33
N MET A 121 2.66 0.32 -0.42
CA MET A 121 2.19 -0.57 0.65
C MET A 121 2.79 -1.95 0.43
N ALA A 122 3.95 -2.19 1.07
CA ALA A 122 4.56 -3.50 1.18
C ALA A 122 3.79 -4.39 2.18
N SER A 123 4.47 -5.21 2.93
CA SER A 123 3.94 -6.04 4.02
C SER A 123 5.11 -6.57 4.84
N THR A 124 4.87 -6.99 6.08
CA THR A 124 5.83 -7.84 6.83
C THR A 124 6.16 -9.12 6.07
N ARG A 125 5.26 -9.59 5.18
CA ARG A 125 5.52 -10.74 4.30
C ARG A 125 6.58 -10.50 3.24
N ALA A 126 7.10 -9.30 3.09
CA ALA A 126 8.32 -9.03 2.33
C ALA A 126 9.60 -9.55 3.04
N PHE A 127 9.52 -9.86 4.34
CA PHE A 127 10.65 -10.22 5.19
C PHE A 127 10.47 -11.55 5.94
N MET A 128 9.22 -11.99 6.08
CA MET A 128 8.85 -13.26 6.70
C MET A 128 7.58 -13.78 6.05
N SER A 129 7.32 -15.09 6.10
CA SER A 129 6.21 -15.69 5.38
C SER A 129 5.52 -16.77 6.20
N GLU A 130 4.29 -17.05 5.85
CA GLU A 130 3.56 -18.27 6.17
C GLU A 130 3.53 -19.17 4.93
N PRO A 131 3.27 -20.46 5.07
CA PRO A 131 3.10 -21.36 3.93
C PRO A 131 2.06 -20.85 2.92
N GLU A 132 2.22 -21.19 1.65
CA GLU A 132 1.24 -20.94 0.59
C GLU A 132 0.99 -19.45 0.29
N THR A 133 1.99 -18.59 0.52
CA THR A 133 1.89 -17.14 0.29
C THR A 133 2.93 -16.60 -0.71
N GLU A 134 3.48 -17.46 -1.57
CA GLU A 134 4.65 -17.16 -2.38
C GLU A 134 4.41 -16.00 -3.36
N ALA A 135 3.26 -15.99 -4.05
CA ALA A 135 2.94 -14.91 -5.00
C ALA A 135 2.80 -13.56 -4.31
N TYR A 136 2.15 -13.55 -3.14
CA TYR A 136 1.99 -12.34 -2.34
C TYR A 136 3.34 -11.87 -1.77
N ALA A 137 4.09 -12.76 -1.13
CA ALA A 137 5.39 -12.44 -0.55
C ALA A 137 6.38 -11.93 -1.62
N ALA A 138 6.43 -12.59 -2.77
CA ALA A 138 7.25 -12.15 -3.91
C ALA A 138 6.87 -10.74 -4.38
N SER A 139 5.56 -10.47 -4.52
CA SER A 139 5.06 -9.14 -4.91
C SER A 139 5.43 -8.07 -3.88
N LYS A 140 5.27 -8.36 -2.58
CA LYS A 140 5.58 -7.41 -1.51
C LYS A 140 7.09 -7.18 -1.33
N GLY A 141 7.91 -8.22 -1.54
CA GLY A 141 9.37 -8.11 -1.62
C GLY A 141 9.82 -7.26 -2.82
N ALA A 142 9.19 -7.46 -3.97
CA ALA A 142 9.45 -6.66 -5.17
C ALA A 142 9.09 -5.18 -4.99
N LEU A 143 8.02 -4.85 -4.24
CA LEU A 143 7.69 -3.46 -3.89
C LEU A 143 8.76 -2.80 -3.02
N VAL A 144 9.42 -3.54 -2.14
CA VAL A 144 10.58 -3.04 -1.37
C VAL A 144 11.71 -2.65 -2.32
N ALA A 145 12.06 -3.52 -3.27
CA ALA A 145 13.09 -3.25 -4.26
C ALA A 145 12.72 -2.07 -5.18
N LEU A 146 11.47 -2.03 -5.66
CA LEU A 146 10.95 -0.93 -6.48
C LEU A 146 11.02 0.40 -5.73
N THR A 147 10.78 0.42 -4.43
CA THR A 147 10.80 1.61 -3.59
C THR A 147 12.17 2.31 -3.61
N HIS A 148 13.25 1.57 -3.31
CA HIS A 148 14.57 2.20 -3.31
C HIS A 148 15.06 2.54 -4.73
N ALA A 149 14.71 1.75 -5.74
CA ALA A 149 15.05 2.04 -7.13
C ALA A 149 14.39 3.36 -7.60
N LEU A 150 13.09 3.53 -7.32
CA LEU A 150 12.37 4.78 -7.62
C LEU A 150 12.90 5.97 -6.81
N ALA A 151 13.26 5.76 -5.54
CA ALA A 151 13.81 6.83 -4.70
C ALA A 151 15.08 7.44 -5.31
N ILE A 152 15.95 6.60 -5.87
CA ILE A 152 17.17 7.06 -6.55
C ILE A 152 16.85 7.72 -7.89
N SER A 153 15.94 7.13 -8.67
CA SER A 153 15.62 7.63 -10.01
C SER A 153 14.84 8.95 -10.00
N LEU A 154 14.02 9.19 -8.97
CA LEU A 154 13.13 10.35 -8.89
C LEU A 154 13.67 11.48 -8.00
N GLY A 155 14.71 11.20 -7.21
CA GLY A 155 15.37 12.23 -6.42
C GLY A 155 16.08 13.28 -7.29
N PRO A 156 16.17 14.53 -6.81
CA PRO A 156 15.67 15.06 -5.55
C PRO A 156 14.20 15.52 -5.57
N LYS A 157 13.49 15.40 -6.69
CA LYS A 157 12.15 15.96 -6.87
C LYS A 157 11.08 15.22 -6.07
N VAL A 158 11.12 13.89 -6.08
CA VAL A 158 10.11 13.04 -5.46
C VAL A 158 10.77 12.06 -4.50
N ARG A 159 10.22 11.94 -3.30
CA ARG A 159 10.62 10.93 -2.32
C ARG A 159 9.78 9.69 -2.50
N VAL A 160 10.40 8.52 -2.36
CA VAL A 160 9.70 7.24 -2.46
C VAL A 160 10.06 6.39 -1.25
N ASN A 161 9.04 5.97 -0.50
CA ASN A 161 9.19 5.12 0.66
C ASN A 161 8.15 4.00 0.64
N ALA A 162 8.27 3.03 1.53
CA ALA A 162 7.26 1.99 1.73
C ALA A 162 6.83 1.92 3.20
N VAL A 163 5.59 1.48 3.40
CA VAL A 163 5.11 0.98 4.68
C VAL A 163 4.97 -0.53 4.56
N ALA A 164 5.42 -1.27 5.56
CA ALA A 164 5.25 -2.71 5.69
C ALA A 164 4.33 -3.02 6.88
N PRO A 165 3.00 -3.10 6.68
CA PRO A 165 2.06 -3.45 7.72
C PRO A 165 2.25 -4.88 8.19
N GLY A 166 1.99 -5.11 9.50
CA GLY A 166 1.68 -6.42 10.03
C GLY A 166 0.20 -6.75 9.89
N TRP A 167 -0.37 -7.43 10.88
CA TRP A 167 -1.81 -7.70 10.89
C TRP A 167 -2.60 -6.46 11.28
N ILE A 168 -3.47 -6.02 10.37
CA ILE A 168 -4.35 -4.86 10.53
C ILE A 168 -5.80 -5.32 10.43
N SER A 169 -6.61 -4.95 11.42
CA SER A 169 -8.05 -5.25 11.46
C SER A 169 -8.81 -4.10 12.10
N ASP A 170 -10.08 -3.98 11.80
CA ASP A 170 -11.07 -3.11 12.48
C ASP A 170 -12.14 -3.93 13.21
N GLY A 171 -12.04 -5.29 13.11
CA GLY A 171 -13.02 -6.21 13.70
C GLY A 171 -12.94 -6.29 15.22
N ASP A 172 -14.13 -6.52 15.82
CA ASP A 172 -14.28 -6.74 17.26
C ASP A 172 -14.24 -8.24 17.62
N ASP A 173 -14.07 -9.13 16.63
CA ASP A 173 -14.05 -10.60 16.77
C ASP A 173 -12.65 -11.18 17.04
N LEU A 174 -11.67 -10.33 17.30
CA LEU A 174 -10.30 -10.71 17.59
C LEU A 174 -10.21 -11.38 18.96
N ARG A 175 -9.51 -12.51 19.00
CA ARG A 175 -9.27 -13.27 20.24
C ARG A 175 -8.11 -12.65 21.03
N PRO A 176 -8.03 -12.82 22.35
CA PRO A 176 -6.89 -12.34 23.14
C PRO A 176 -5.53 -12.79 22.59
N VAL A 177 -5.42 -14.05 22.13
CA VAL A 177 -4.19 -14.58 21.53
C VAL A 177 -3.76 -13.85 20.26
N ASP A 178 -4.70 -13.25 19.54
CA ASP A 178 -4.39 -12.50 18.34
C ASP A 178 -3.69 -11.17 18.69
N HIS A 179 -4.07 -10.56 19.81
CA HIS A 179 -3.41 -9.37 20.37
C HIS A 179 -2.03 -9.69 20.95
N ASP A 180 -1.87 -10.83 21.62
CA ASP A 180 -0.64 -11.26 22.31
C ASP A 180 0.52 -11.55 21.34
N GLN A 181 0.22 -11.75 20.05
CA GLN A 181 1.25 -11.88 19.01
C GLN A 181 2.09 -10.60 18.86
N HIS A 182 1.53 -9.46 19.22
CA HIS A 182 2.13 -8.14 19.03
C HIS A 182 2.71 -7.62 20.36
N PRO A 183 4.02 -7.31 20.44
CA PRO A 183 4.63 -6.71 21.63
C PRO A 183 3.93 -5.45 22.16
N VAL A 184 3.26 -4.68 21.31
CA VAL A 184 2.44 -3.54 21.74
C VAL A 184 1.10 -3.93 22.35
N GLY A 185 0.77 -5.23 22.46
CA GLY A 185 -0.43 -5.75 23.12
C GLY A 185 -1.73 -5.64 22.33
N ARG A 186 -1.67 -5.38 21.02
CA ARG A 186 -2.88 -5.33 20.18
C ARG A 186 -2.58 -5.56 18.70
N VAL A 187 -3.57 -6.05 17.98
CA VAL A 187 -3.61 -6.02 16.50
C VAL A 187 -3.65 -4.56 16.04
N GLY A 188 -3.02 -4.27 14.90
CA GLY A 188 -3.00 -2.94 14.31
C GLY A 188 -4.36 -2.52 13.75
N ARG A 189 -4.57 -1.22 13.61
CA ARG A 189 -5.76 -0.62 13.01
C ARG A 189 -5.39 0.20 11.76
N PRO A 190 -6.32 0.48 10.84
CA PRO A 190 -6.07 1.33 9.68
C PRO A 190 -5.44 2.68 10.03
N ALA A 191 -5.80 3.26 11.17
CA ALA A 191 -5.23 4.51 11.68
C ALA A 191 -3.71 4.44 11.94
N ASP A 192 -3.19 3.27 12.38
CA ASP A 192 -1.75 3.10 12.59
C ASP A 192 -0.98 3.23 11.26
N ILE A 193 -1.55 2.67 10.19
CA ILE A 193 -0.97 2.76 8.85
C ILE A 193 -1.12 4.18 8.28
N ALA A 194 -2.26 4.82 8.51
CA ALA A 194 -2.49 6.20 8.08
C ALA A 194 -1.47 7.17 8.72
N HIS A 195 -1.15 7.02 10.00
CA HIS A 195 -0.12 7.82 10.67
C HIS A 195 1.26 7.63 10.02
N ALA A 196 1.63 6.39 9.68
CA ALA A 196 2.91 6.08 9.02
C ALA A 196 2.98 6.72 7.62
N VAL A 197 1.90 6.61 6.82
CA VAL A 197 1.83 7.22 5.48
C VAL A 197 1.93 8.74 5.57
N LEU A 198 1.21 9.38 6.50
CA LEU A 198 1.25 10.82 6.70
C LEU A 198 2.65 11.30 7.12
N TYR A 199 3.31 10.57 8.03
CA TYR A 199 4.70 10.83 8.39
C TYR A 199 5.61 10.79 7.16
N LEU A 200 5.55 9.73 6.35
CA LEU A 200 6.38 9.59 5.15
C LEU A 200 6.03 10.62 4.06
N ALA A 201 4.76 11.05 3.98
CA ALA A 201 4.36 12.12 3.08
C ALA A 201 5.00 13.47 3.43
N GLU A 202 5.31 13.72 4.71
CA GLU A 202 5.82 14.99 5.22
C GLU A 202 7.32 14.99 5.57
N ALA A 203 7.90 13.83 5.85
CA ALA A 203 9.29 13.66 6.27
C ALA A 203 10.28 13.94 5.11
N ARG A 204 10.74 15.19 4.99
CA ARG A 204 11.53 15.68 3.83
C ARG A 204 12.92 15.06 3.70
N PHE A 205 13.47 14.47 4.76
CA PHE A 205 14.80 13.85 4.76
C PHE A 205 14.73 12.32 4.80
N VAL A 206 13.56 11.72 4.39
CA VAL A 206 13.34 10.28 4.35
C VAL A 206 12.95 9.86 2.94
N THR A 207 13.78 9.06 2.30
CA THR A 207 13.51 8.43 0.99
C THR A 207 14.21 7.07 0.90
N GLY A 208 13.69 6.15 0.11
CA GLY A 208 14.22 4.80 -0.08
C GLY A 208 14.02 3.88 1.13
N GLN A 209 13.22 4.27 2.13
CA GLN A 209 13.07 3.53 3.38
C GLN A 209 11.80 2.67 3.38
N VAL A 210 11.85 1.60 4.18
CA VAL A 210 10.70 0.77 4.49
C VAL A 210 10.41 0.90 5.98
N LEU A 211 9.25 1.46 6.31
CA LEU A 211 8.78 1.58 7.69
C LEU A 211 7.87 0.40 8.03
N THR A 212 8.38 -0.52 8.86
CA THR A 212 7.57 -1.63 9.38
C THR A 212 6.64 -1.13 10.47
N VAL A 213 5.32 -1.42 10.31
CA VAL A 213 4.26 -1.02 11.23
C VAL A 213 3.46 -2.27 11.59
N ASP A 214 3.96 -3.02 12.57
CA ASP A 214 3.50 -4.38 12.90
C ASP A 214 3.36 -4.64 14.40
N GLY A 215 3.40 -3.61 15.21
CA GLY A 215 3.35 -3.75 16.67
C GLY A 215 4.54 -4.50 17.27
N GLY A 216 5.63 -4.64 16.53
CA GLY A 216 6.86 -5.32 16.94
C GLY A 216 6.86 -6.83 16.67
N MET A 217 5.84 -7.37 15.97
CA MET A 217 5.72 -8.81 15.71
C MET A 217 6.97 -9.39 15.03
N THR A 218 7.51 -8.72 13.99
CA THR A 218 8.71 -9.19 13.28
C THR A 218 10.01 -9.09 14.09
N ARG A 219 9.97 -8.52 15.30
CA ARG A 219 11.11 -8.39 16.22
C ARG A 219 11.02 -9.34 17.40
N LYS A 220 9.84 -9.96 17.61
CA LYS A 220 9.62 -10.89 18.71
C LYS A 220 10.33 -12.20 18.43
N MET A 221 11.27 -12.57 19.29
CA MET A 221 11.90 -13.91 19.27
C MET A 221 10.95 -14.92 19.91
N VAL A 222 10.73 -16.04 19.27
CA VAL A 222 9.86 -17.11 19.75
C VAL A 222 10.71 -18.37 19.91
N TYR A 223 10.69 -18.94 21.11
CA TYR A 223 11.27 -20.26 21.42
C TYR A 223 10.12 -21.26 21.64
N ALA A 224 10.29 -22.49 21.19
CA ALA A 224 9.43 -23.58 21.61
C ALA A 224 9.72 -23.88 23.08
N GLU A 225 8.69 -23.90 23.93
CA GLU A 225 8.74 -24.37 25.31
C GLU A 225 8.48 -25.88 25.39
#